data_b63254525ef6cfa18a0f2f87271c9c72
#
_entry.id   b63254525ef6cfa18a0f2f87271c9c72
#
_cell.length_a   1.000
_cell.length_b   1.000
_cell.length_c   1.000
_cell.angle_alpha   90.00
_cell.angle_beta   90.00
_cell.angle_gamma   90.00
#
_symmetry.space_group_name_H-M   'P 1'
#
loop_
_entity.id
_entity.type
_entity.pdbx_description
1 polymer ?
#
loop_
_entity_poly.entity_id
_entity_poly.type
_entity_poly.pdbx_seq_one_letter_code
_entity_poly.pdbx_strand_id
1 'polypeptide(L)'
;FNISYDIDLFQSSKRFEILNEIILESRSKSKINSFDEKFYVLDHQISNFDLKNNRSFAGIFHQYFINNLKEITKLNYKEIQTLSVFGIDKKILLERILNNSILGIDRIVNIGESLEMSSKWDGYDLKNFLTRIIDT
;
A
#
# COMPACT_ATOMS: atom_id res chain seq x y z
N PHE A 1 -6.52 -22.35 5.36
CA PHE A 1 -6.25 -21.96 3.97
C PHE A 1 -4.74 -22.02 3.76
N ASN A 2 -4.25 -23.12 3.17
CA ASN A 2 -2.90 -23.22 2.66
C ASN A 2 -2.89 -22.57 1.28
N ILE A 3 -2.71 -21.27 1.19
CA ILE A 3 -2.36 -20.62 -0.06
C ILE A 3 -0.87 -20.86 -0.23
N SER A 4 -0.48 -21.82 -1.06
CA SER A 4 0.91 -21.92 -1.50
C SER A 4 1.16 -20.76 -2.44
N TYR A 5 1.87 -19.74 -1.96
CA TYR A 5 2.36 -18.67 -2.81
C TYR A 5 3.66 -19.16 -3.45
N ASP A 6 3.54 -19.76 -4.62
CA ASP A 6 4.70 -20.18 -5.41
C ASP A 6 5.25 -19.00 -6.18
N ILE A 7 6.44 -18.57 -5.80
CA ILE A 7 7.18 -17.53 -6.48
C ILE A 7 8.00 -18.22 -7.59
N ASP A 8 7.82 -17.79 -8.83
CA ASP A 8 8.62 -18.30 -9.93
C ASP A 8 10.10 -17.82 -9.87
N LEU A 9 10.95 -18.42 -10.69
CA LEU A 9 12.39 -18.11 -10.71
C LEU A 9 12.65 -16.64 -11.07
N PHE A 10 11.87 -16.06 -11.97
CA PHE A 10 12.01 -14.67 -12.36
C PHE A 10 11.69 -13.72 -11.20
N GLN A 11 10.55 -13.96 -10.53
CA GLN A 11 10.14 -13.20 -9.35
C GLN A 11 11.16 -13.32 -8.22
N SER A 12 11.72 -14.52 -8.01
CA SER A 12 12.75 -14.76 -7.00
C SER A 12 14.03 -13.99 -7.29
N SER A 13 14.49 -14.00 -8.55
CA SER A 13 15.69 -13.25 -8.97
C SER A 13 15.49 -11.75 -8.82
N LYS A 14 14.33 -11.24 -9.26
CA LYS A 14 14.01 -9.82 -9.16
C LYS A 14 13.86 -9.36 -7.70
N ARG A 15 13.25 -10.20 -6.86
CA ARG A 15 13.16 -9.95 -5.41
C ARG A 15 14.54 -9.84 -4.77
N PHE A 16 15.46 -10.75 -5.12
CA PHE A 16 16.83 -10.72 -4.63
C PHE A 16 17.57 -9.45 -5.06
N GLU A 17 17.43 -9.04 -6.31
CA GLU A 17 17.96 -7.78 -6.81
C GLU A 17 17.48 -6.58 -5.99
N ILE A 18 16.16 -6.45 -5.81
CA ILE A 18 15.54 -5.36 -5.03
C ILE A 18 16.02 -5.37 -3.58
N LEU A 19 16.09 -6.54 -2.93
CA LEU A 19 16.60 -6.64 -1.55
C LEU A 19 18.05 -6.18 -1.45
N ASN A 20 18.90 -6.54 -2.41
CA ASN A 20 20.29 -6.08 -2.43
C ASN A 20 20.39 -4.56 -2.63
N GLU A 21 19.60 -3.99 -3.53
CA GLU A 21 19.55 -2.53 -3.72
C GLU A 21 19.16 -1.83 -2.41
N ILE A 22 18.08 -2.29 -1.76
CA ILE A 22 17.61 -1.73 -0.49
C ILE A 22 18.69 -1.85 0.60
N ILE A 23 19.37 -3.00 0.72
CA ILE A 23 20.44 -3.20 1.69
C ILE A 23 21.61 -2.22 1.44
N LEU A 24 22.01 -2.05 0.19
CA LEU A 24 23.10 -1.16 -0.18
C LEU A 24 22.74 0.31 0.05
N GLU A 25 21.51 0.72 -0.25
CA GLU A 25 21.05 2.10 -0.07
C GLU A 25 20.75 2.45 1.38
N SER A 26 20.19 1.52 2.16
CA SER A 26 19.72 1.77 3.52
C SER A 26 20.85 1.99 4.53
N ARG A 27 22.12 1.69 4.16
CA ARG A 27 23.31 1.89 5.00
C ARG A 27 23.02 1.67 6.49
N SER A 28 22.52 0.49 6.85
CA SER A 28 22.26 0.07 8.25
C SER A 28 21.04 0.68 8.97
N LYS A 29 20.11 1.36 8.29
CA LYS A 29 18.95 2.00 8.94
C LYS A 29 17.67 1.16 8.95
N SER A 30 17.61 0.08 8.19
CA SER A 30 16.43 -0.80 8.12
C SER A 30 16.77 -2.20 8.61
N LYS A 31 15.88 -2.78 9.41
CA LYS A 31 15.99 -4.18 9.83
C LYS A 31 15.18 -5.03 8.87
N ILE A 32 15.76 -6.11 8.36
CA ILE A 32 15.10 -7.05 7.46
C ILE A 32 14.71 -8.29 8.26
N ASN A 33 13.43 -8.62 8.25
CA ASN A 33 12.89 -9.84 8.82
C ASN A 33 12.40 -10.73 7.69
N SER A 34 12.89 -11.98 7.64
CA SER A 34 12.44 -13.00 6.68
C SER A 34 11.46 -13.95 7.36
N PHE A 35 10.40 -14.33 6.65
CA PHE A 35 9.38 -15.27 7.10
C PHE A 35 9.27 -16.43 6.11
N ASP A 36 9.79 -17.58 6.50
CA ASP A 36 9.77 -18.85 5.73
C ASP A 36 10.24 -18.69 4.27
N GLU A 37 11.17 -17.76 4.03
CA GLU A 37 11.66 -17.41 2.68
C GLU A 37 10.56 -16.96 1.69
N LYS A 38 9.31 -16.88 2.16
CA LYS A 38 8.15 -16.51 1.34
C LYS A 38 8.01 -15.01 1.21
N PHE A 39 8.19 -14.28 2.31
CA PHE A 39 8.14 -12.83 2.30
C PHE A 39 9.13 -12.19 3.26
N TYR A 40 9.41 -10.93 3.02
CA TYR A 40 10.35 -10.11 3.76
C TYR A 40 9.64 -8.85 4.25
N VAL A 41 9.88 -8.50 5.51
CA VAL A 41 9.41 -7.25 6.10
C VAL A 41 10.62 -6.37 6.40
N LEU A 42 10.61 -5.19 5.83
CA LEU A 42 11.64 -4.17 5.99
C LEU A 42 11.14 -3.14 6.99
N ASP A 43 11.68 -3.17 8.20
CA ASP A 43 11.36 -2.21 9.25
C ASP A 43 12.13 -0.91 9.01
N HIS A 44 11.42 0.16 8.74
CA HIS A 44 12.00 1.49 8.54
C HIS A 44 11.77 2.40 9.73
N GLN A 45 12.74 3.27 10.00
CA GLN A 45 12.52 4.39 10.91
C GLN A 45 11.69 5.48 10.22
N ILE A 46 10.79 6.12 10.95
CA ILE A 46 9.80 7.10 10.46
C ILE A 46 10.43 8.26 9.67
N SER A 47 11.68 8.61 9.94
CA SER A 47 12.38 9.71 9.26
C SER A 47 12.58 9.52 7.76
N ASN A 48 12.43 8.30 7.24
CA ASN A 48 12.71 7.91 5.85
C ASN A 48 11.47 7.36 5.15
N PHE A 49 10.33 7.98 5.34
CA PHE A 49 9.08 7.58 4.72
C PHE A 49 9.10 7.94 3.22
N ASP A 50 9.60 7.03 2.40
CA ASP A 50 9.68 7.19 0.95
C ASP A 50 8.88 6.11 0.24
N LEU A 51 7.60 6.38 -0.02
CA LEU A 51 6.74 5.46 -0.76
C LEU A 51 7.06 5.38 -2.24
N LYS A 52 7.67 6.42 -2.79
CA LYS A 52 7.97 6.48 -4.23
C LYS A 52 9.05 5.47 -4.61
N ASN A 53 10.09 5.38 -3.81
CA ASN A 53 11.22 4.49 -4.05
C ASN A 53 11.05 3.13 -3.37
N ASN A 54 10.21 3.04 -2.32
CA ASN A 54 9.98 1.82 -1.56
C ASN A 54 8.75 1.06 -2.08
N ARG A 55 8.76 0.65 -3.34
CA ARG A 55 7.69 -0.18 -3.90
C ARG A 55 7.86 -1.63 -3.49
N SER A 56 6.79 -2.22 -2.95
CA SER A 56 6.73 -3.64 -2.64
C SER A 56 6.67 -4.48 -3.92
N PHE A 57 7.41 -5.58 -3.94
CA PHE A 57 7.39 -6.54 -5.05
C PHE A 57 7.63 -7.96 -4.52
N ALA A 58 6.93 -8.95 -5.08
CA ALA A 58 7.16 -10.37 -4.85
C ALA A 58 7.35 -10.75 -3.37
N GLY A 59 6.48 -10.26 -2.49
CA GLY A 59 6.52 -10.56 -1.07
C GLY A 59 7.46 -9.69 -0.23
N ILE A 60 7.92 -8.55 -0.75
CA ILE A 60 8.62 -7.54 0.04
C ILE A 60 7.59 -6.56 0.59
N PHE A 61 7.62 -6.29 1.89
CA PHE A 61 6.76 -5.36 2.59
C PHE A 61 7.59 -4.33 3.33
N HIS A 62 7.23 -3.05 3.19
CA HIS A 62 7.85 -1.95 3.94
C HIS A 62 6.97 -1.62 5.15
N GLN A 63 7.51 -1.72 6.34
CA GLN A 63 6.83 -1.45 7.60
C GLN A 63 7.36 -0.17 8.24
N TYR A 64 6.42 0.68 8.66
CA TYR A 64 6.71 1.93 9.35
C TYR A 64 5.87 2.02 10.61
N PHE A 65 6.51 2.37 11.72
CA PHE A 65 5.81 2.65 12.97
C PHE A 65 5.50 4.14 13.06
N ILE A 66 4.24 4.46 13.27
CA ILE A 66 3.79 5.84 13.47
C ILE A 66 3.24 6.01 14.88
N ASN A 67 3.53 7.14 15.53
CA ASN A 67 3.06 7.42 16.89
C ASN A 67 1.64 8.00 16.91
N ASN A 68 1.22 8.63 15.84
CA ASN A 68 -0.13 9.13 15.71
C ASN A 68 -0.57 9.20 14.23
N LEU A 69 -1.89 9.22 14.03
CA LEU A 69 -2.50 9.28 12.71
C LEU A 69 -2.18 10.58 11.92
N LYS A 70 -1.66 11.63 12.56
CA LYS A 70 -1.24 12.83 11.82
C LYS A 70 -0.08 12.54 10.87
N GLU A 71 0.71 11.52 11.15
CA GLU A 71 1.83 11.15 10.29
C GLU A 71 1.38 10.55 8.95
N ILE A 72 0.12 10.14 8.83
CA ILE A 72 -0.48 9.72 7.55
C ILE A 72 -0.45 10.87 6.51
N THR A 73 -0.42 12.12 6.95
CA THR A 73 -0.27 13.26 6.02
C THR A 73 1.01 13.21 5.19
N LYS A 74 2.01 12.46 5.65
CA LYS A 74 3.25 12.22 4.90
C LYS A 74 3.03 11.29 3.69
N LEU A 75 1.89 10.56 3.65
CA LEU A 75 1.48 9.69 2.55
C LEU A 75 0.91 10.46 1.34
N ASN A 76 1.21 11.71 1.18
CA ASN A 76 0.64 12.52 0.10
C ASN A 76 1.23 12.14 -1.28
N TYR A 77 0.90 10.96 -1.75
CA TYR A 77 1.27 10.45 -3.06
C TYR A 77 0.04 10.17 -3.91
N LYS A 78 -0.03 10.75 -5.09
CA LYS A 78 -1.13 10.58 -6.05
C LYS A 78 -1.29 9.12 -6.55
N GLU A 79 -0.35 8.27 -6.23
CA GLU A 79 -0.29 6.89 -6.74
C GLU A 79 -0.75 5.83 -5.72
N ILE A 80 -1.24 6.24 -4.53
CA ILE A 80 -1.77 5.32 -3.52
C ILE A 80 -3.23 5.08 -3.80
N GLN A 81 -3.70 4.19 -4.49
CA GLN A 81 -5.12 3.99 -4.81
C GLN A 81 -5.95 3.51 -3.62
N THR A 82 -5.48 2.51 -2.92
CA THR A 82 -6.26 1.82 -1.87
C THR A 82 -5.53 1.80 -0.54
N LEU A 83 -6.23 2.19 0.52
CA LEU A 83 -5.80 2.10 1.90
C LEU A 83 -6.58 1.00 2.61
N SER A 84 -5.92 -0.11 2.94
CA SER A 84 -6.50 -1.19 3.73
C SER A 84 -6.25 -0.95 5.21
N VAL A 85 -7.30 -1.07 6.03
CA VAL A 85 -7.25 -0.74 7.46
C VAL A 85 -7.69 -1.89 8.34
N PHE A 86 -7.10 -1.96 9.53
CA PHE A 86 -7.48 -2.89 10.58
C PHE A 86 -7.44 -2.19 11.94
N GLY A 87 -8.49 -2.35 12.73
CA GLY A 87 -8.56 -1.79 14.09
C GLY A 87 -8.72 -0.27 14.17
N ILE A 88 -8.97 0.42 13.04
CA ILE A 88 -9.19 1.87 12.97
C ILE A 88 -10.55 2.13 12.33
N ASP A 89 -11.31 3.08 12.88
CA ASP A 89 -12.56 3.52 12.26
C ASP A 89 -12.27 4.26 10.94
N LYS A 90 -12.85 3.75 9.85
CA LYS A 90 -12.72 4.32 8.51
C LYS A 90 -13.18 5.79 8.44
N LYS A 91 -14.18 6.19 9.25
CA LYS A 91 -14.66 7.58 9.26
C LYS A 91 -13.62 8.54 9.81
N ILE A 92 -12.96 8.15 10.91
CA ILE A 92 -11.87 8.95 11.49
C ILE A 92 -10.73 9.13 10.49
N LEU A 93 -10.41 8.06 9.78
CA LEU A 93 -9.37 8.08 8.77
C LEU A 93 -9.76 8.93 7.57
N LEU A 94 -11.00 8.80 7.08
CA LEU A 94 -11.54 9.62 6.00
C LEU A 94 -11.52 11.11 6.35
N GLU A 95 -11.97 11.49 7.54
CA GLU A 95 -11.90 12.88 8.01
C GLU A 95 -10.46 13.41 8.01
N ARG A 96 -9.50 12.59 8.43
CA ARG A 96 -8.08 12.96 8.38
C ARG A 96 -7.58 13.19 6.97
N ILE A 97 -7.93 12.31 6.05
CA ILE A 97 -7.54 12.41 4.64
C ILE A 97 -8.10 13.70 4.04
N LEU A 98 -9.39 13.96 4.23
CA LEU A 98 -10.07 15.14 3.71
C LEU A 98 -9.54 16.45 4.32
N ASN A 99 -9.42 16.52 5.66
CA ASN A 99 -8.98 17.71 6.36
C ASN A 99 -7.52 18.10 6.04
N ASN A 100 -6.71 17.14 5.61
CA ASN A 100 -5.31 17.41 5.24
C ASN A 100 -5.08 17.38 3.72
N SER A 101 -6.15 17.29 2.92
CA SER A 101 -6.08 17.26 1.46
C SER A 101 -5.07 16.22 0.94
N ILE A 102 -5.08 15.02 1.54
CA ILE A 102 -4.21 13.92 1.11
C ILE A 102 -4.73 13.39 -0.22
N LEU A 103 -3.94 13.51 -1.25
CA LEU A 103 -4.28 13.07 -2.60
C LEU A 103 -3.89 11.60 -2.81
N GLY A 104 -4.60 10.94 -3.73
CA GLY A 104 -4.22 9.61 -4.21
C GLY A 104 -4.76 8.44 -3.39
N ILE A 105 -5.65 8.68 -2.41
CA ILE A 105 -6.38 7.62 -1.71
C ILE A 105 -7.82 7.64 -2.22
N ASP A 106 -8.15 6.72 -3.08
CA ASP A 106 -9.48 6.62 -3.72
C ASP A 106 -10.41 5.65 -2.98
N ARG A 107 -9.83 4.71 -2.21
CA ARG A 107 -10.58 3.70 -1.46
C ARG A 107 -10.00 3.48 -0.07
N ILE A 108 -10.90 3.32 0.91
CA ILE A 108 -10.58 2.83 2.25
C ILE A 108 -11.37 1.55 2.48
N VAL A 109 -10.69 0.43 2.64
CA VAL A 109 -11.28 -0.91 2.77
C VAL A 109 -10.76 -1.62 4.01
N ASN A 110 -11.40 -2.70 4.44
CA ASN A 110 -10.79 -3.56 5.46
C ASN A 110 -9.69 -4.42 4.84
N ILE A 111 -8.78 -4.93 5.67
CA ILE A 111 -7.81 -5.92 5.22
C ILE A 111 -8.57 -7.13 4.64
N GLY A 112 -8.13 -7.58 3.46
CA GLY A 112 -8.76 -8.66 2.71
C GLY A 112 -9.74 -8.21 1.63
N GLU A 113 -10.25 -6.98 1.69
CA GLU A 113 -11.25 -6.45 0.75
C GLU A 113 -10.64 -5.64 -0.42
N SER A 114 -9.33 -5.53 -0.51
CA SER A 114 -8.66 -4.65 -1.47
C SER A 114 -8.91 -5.04 -2.94
N LEU A 115 -9.16 -6.31 -3.22
CA LEU A 115 -9.46 -6.80 -4.57
C LEU A 115 -10.95 -6.94 -4.88
N GLU A 116 -11.83 -6.60 -3.94
CA GLU A 116 -13.27 -6.64 -4.17
C GLU A 116 -13.67 -5.53 -5.14
N MET A 117 -14.18 -5.92 -6.30
CA MET A 117 -14.70 -4.97 -7.28
C MET A 117 -16.05 -4.43 -6.83
N SER A 118 -16.24 -3.11 -6.97
CA SER A 118 -17.51 -2.43 -6.76
C SER A 118 -17.81 -1.52 -7.95
N SER A 119 -19.00 -0.92 -7.97
CA SER A 119 -19.34 0.09 -8.99
C SER A 119 -18.52 1.38 -8.85
N LYS A 120 -17.80 1.54 -7.75
CA LYS A 120 -16.84 2.63 -7.53
C LYS A 120 -15.45 2.04 -7.52
N TRP A 121 -14.62 2.41 -8.47
CA TRP A 121 -13.27 1.89 -8.63
C TRP A 121 -12.31 3.02 -9.02
N ASP A 122 -11.14 3.06 -8.42
CA ASP A 122 -10.09 4.05 -8.70
C ASP A 122 -10.60 5.50 -8.74
N GLY A 123 -11.48 5.86 -7.79
CA GLY A 123 -12.07 7.19 -7.73
C GLY A 123 -13.20 7.46 -8.72
N TYR A 124 -13.53 6.52 -9.59
CA TYR A 124 -14.60 6.65 -10.60
C TYR A 124 -15.88 5.94 -10.17
N ASP A 125 -17.03 6.55 -10.45
CA ASP A 125 -18.33 5.87 -10.41
C ASP A 125 -18.60 5.24 -11.80
N LEU A 126 -18.30 3.95 -11.91
CA LEU A 126 -18.42 3.19 -13.17
C LEU A 126 -19.86 3.20 -13.73
N LYS A 127 -20.87 3.26 -12.88
CA LYS A 127 -22.27 3.34 -13.35
C LYS A 127 -22.50 4.63 -14.11
N ASN A 128 -22.11 5.76 -13.54
CA ASN A 128 -22.24 7.06 -14.20
C ASN A 128 -21.37 7.18 -15.44
N PHE A 129 -20.22 6.54 -15.44
CA PHE A 129 -19.27 6.61 -16.56
C PHE A 129 -19.67 5.72 -17.73
N LEU A 130 -20.26 4.55 -17.47
CA LEU A 130 -20.64 3.56 -18.49
C LEU A 130 -22.09 3.67 -18.94
N THR A 131 -22.92 4.49 -18.29
CA THR A 131 -24.33 4.69 -18.68
C THR A 131 -24.50 5.98 -19.46
N ARG A 132 -25.44 5.94 -20.40
CA ARG A 132 -25.87 7.11 -21.17
C ARG A 132 -27.29 7.49 -20.74
N ILE A 133 -27.47 8.74 -20.35
CA ILE A 133 -28.80 9.29 -20.10
C ILE A 133 -29.36 9.77 -21.44
N ILE A 134 -30.55 9.29 -21.78
CA ILE A 134 -31.32 9.79 -22.94
C ILE A 134 -32.39 10.71 -22.36
N ASP A 135 -32.30 11.98 -22.65
CA ASP A 135 -33.31 12.97 -22.30
C ASP A 135 -34.45 12.91 -23.37
N THR A 136 -35.71 12.83 -22.89
CA THR A 136 -36.92 12.73 -23.74
C THR A 136 -37.83 13.90 -23.53
#